data_a62edb1fa08e1d05c38e5e416c7d0af0
#
_entry.id   a62edb1fa08e1d05c38e5e416c7d0af0
#
_cell.length_a   1.000
_cell.length_b   1.000
_cell.length_c   1.000
_cell.angle_alpha   90.00
_cell.angle_beta   90.00
_cell.angle_gamma   90.00
#
_symmetry.space_group_name_H-M   'P 1'
#
loop_
_entity.id
_entity.type
_entity.pdbx_description
1 polymer ?
#
loop_
_entity_poly.entity_id
_entity_poly.type
_entity_poly.pdbx_seq_one_letter_code
_entity_poly.pdbx_strand_id
1 'polypeptide(L)'
;MPLDATFLAAFIVGFTGGVHCVGMCGGIVGALSFGGPDTVRGQPLRFLPYLLAYNGGRVLSYTVAGAIMGGLGLLAANLALLHRGQLVLQVIAALFMIALGLYLGGWWQGLARVEQAGRGIWRHLEPLGRRLVPVHHPAHAFGLGLVWGWLPCGLVYSVLVWALSAGGPVEGALLLLGFGLGTLPNLFAMGLVAARVAAFTRKPWVRHTAGLLVIAFGVLEAYRALA
;
A
#
# COMPACT_ATOMS: atom_id res chain seq x y z
N MET A 1 2.26 16.87 13.52
CA MET A 1 2.79 15.65 14.16
C MET A 1 4.29 15.60 13.94
N PRO A 2 5.11 15.09 14.87
CA PRO A 2 6.50 14.81 14.54
C PRO A 2 6.54 13.79 13.40
N LEU A 3 7.38 14.06 12.39
CA LEU A 3 7.54 13.24 11.19
C LEU A 3 7.79 11.76 11.51
N ASP A 4 8.57 11.52 12.58
CA ASP A 4 8.93 10.18 13.04
C ASP A 4 7.70 9.35 13.48
N ALA A 5 6.76 9.98 14.20
CA ALA A 5 5.53 9.29 14.63
C ALA A 5 4.61 8.96 13.45
N THR A 6 4.53 9.86 12.46
CA THR A 6 3.73 9.64 11.26
C THR A 6 4.32 8.55 10.37
N PHE A 7 5.65 8.55 10.20
CA PHE A 7 6.38 7.51 9.48
C PHE A 7 6.19 6.14 10.13
N LEU A 8 6.37 6.05 11.45
CA LEU A 8 6.22 4.80 12.20
C LEU A 8 4.78 4.28 12.12
N ALA A 9 3.78 5.15 12.25
CA ALA A 9 2.38 4.77 12.12
C ALA A 9 2.08 4.23 10.71
N ALA A 10 2.57 4.89 9.66
CA ALA A 10 2.44 4.43 8.28
C ALA A 10 3.14 3.08 8.06
N PHE A 11 4.32 2.88 8.64
CA PHE A 11 5.02 1.59 8.61
C PHE A 11 4.20 0.48 9.26
N ILE A 12 3.62 0.72 10.44
CA ILE A 12 2.77 -0.24 11.14
C ILE A 12 1.52 -0.57 10.32
N VAL A 13 0.89 0.44 9.70
CA VAL A 13 -0.26 0.23 8.79
C VAL A 13 0.15 -0.64 7.59
N GLY A 14 1.31 -0.38 6.99
CA GLY A 14 1.85 -1.21 5.90
C GLY A 14 2.12 -2.65 6.34
N PHE A 15 2.70 -2.83 7.51
CA PHE A 15 3.01 -4.15 8.07
C PHE A 15 1.74 -4.95 8.41
N THR A 16 0.79 -4.35 9.13
CA THR A 16 -0.48 -5.00 9.49
C THR A 16 -1.37 -5.23 8.28
N GLY A 17 -1.31 -4.33 7.28
CA GLY A 17 -1.98 -4.47 6.00
C GLY A 17 -1.46 -5.61 5.11
N GLY A 18 -0.38 -6.29 5.51
CA GLY A 18 0.20 -7.44 4.81
C GLY A 18 -0.80 -8.57 4.53
N VAL A 19 -1.81 -8.74 5.37
CA VAL A 19 -2.93 -9.68 5.15
C VAL A 19 -3.66 -9.39 3.84
N HIS A 20 -3.92 -8.11 3.56
CA HIS A 20 -4.51 -7.65 2.30
C HIS A 20 -3.56 -7.86 1.12
N CYS A 21 -2.27 -7.54 1.32
CA CYS A 21 -1.24 -7.75 0.29
C CYS A 21 -1.13 -9.22 -0.13
N VAL A 22 -1.27 -10.17 0.80
CA VAL A 22 -1.27 -11.61 0.47
C VAL A 22 -2.43 -11.96 -0.45
N GLY A 23 -3.61 -11.40 -0.21
CA GLY A 23 -4.80 -11.66 -1.03
C GLY A 23 -4.68 -11.12 -2.45
N MET A 24 -4.15 -9.89 -2.60
CA MET A 24 -4.11 -9.19 -3.89
C MET A 24 -2.77 -9.34 -4.63
N CYS A 25 -1.65 -9.21 -3.89
CA CYS A 25 -0.32 -9.26 -4.51
C CYS A 25 0.28 -10.67 -4.56
N GLY A 26 -0.30 -11.63 -3.81
CA GLY A 26 0.22 -13.01 -3.74
C GLY A 26 0.24 -13.72 -5.09
N GLY A 27 -0.77 -13.47 -5.94
CA GLY A 27 -0.81 -13.99 -7.30
C GLY A 27 0.33 -13.45 -8.17
N ILE A 28 0.69 -12.17 -8.01
CA ILE A 28 1.74 -11.49 -8.78
C ILE A 28 3.12 -11.93 -8.32
N VAL A 29 3.35 -11.98 -7.00
CA VAL A 29 4.59 -12.51 -6.42
C VAL A 29 4.75 -13.98 -6.80
N GLY A 30 3.68 -14.76 -6.80
CA GLY A 30 3.66 -16.13 -7.33
C GLY A 30 4.01 -16.18 -8.82
N ALA A 31 3.40 -15.34 -9.65
CA ALA A 31 3.72 -15.27 -11.07
C ALA A 31 5.18 -14.88 -11.34
N LEU A 32 5.75 -13.96 -10.56
CA LEU A 32 7.17 -13.63 -10.58
C LEU A 32 8.05 -14.83 -10.19
N SER A 33 7.64 -15.56 -9.15
CA SER A 33 8.40 -16.72 -8.66
C SER A 33 8.38 -17.90 -9.64
N PHE A 34 7.27 -18.08 -10.38
CA PHE A 34 7.10 -19.15 -11.37
C PHE A 34 7.43 -18.70 -12.80
N GLY A 35 7.30 -17.43 -13.11
CA GLY A 35 7.56 -16.84 -14.44
C GLY A 35 8.98 -16.32 -14.64
N GLY A 36 9.84 -16.41 -13.64
CA GLY A 36 11.28 -16.08 -13.76
C GLY A 36 12.05 -17.10 -14.60
N PRO A 37 13.31 -16.77 -15.01
CA PRO A 37 14.17 -17.68 -15.73
C PRO A 37 14.33 -19.03 -15.00
N ASP A 38 14.42 -20.12 -15.74
CA ASP A 38 14.57 -21.47 -15.15
C ASP A 38 15.79 -21.58 -14.22
N THR A 39 16.83 -20.77 -14.48
CA THR A 39 18.05 -20.67 -13.66
C THR A 39 17.80 -20.08 -12.26
N VAL A 40 16.67 -19.43 -12.03
CA VAL A 40 16.31 -18.75 -10.78
C VAL A 40 15.20 -19.50 -10.04
N ARG A 41 14.42 -20.29 -10.79
CA ARG A 41 13.27 -21.04 -10.27
C ARG A 41 13.72 -22.05 -9.20
N GLY A 42 13.14 -21.95 -8.00
CA GLY A 42 13.49 -22.83 -6.87
C GLY A 42 14.76 -22.46 -6.10
N GLN A 43 15.47 -21.38 -6.50
CA GLN A 43 16.67 -20.89 -5.82
C GLN A 43 16.42 -19.53 -5.16
N PRO A 44 16.07 -19.48 -3.86
CA PRO A 44 15.65 -18.25 -3.17
C PRO A 44 16.70 -17.14 -3.21
N LEU A 45 18.00 -17.48 -3.12
CA LEU A 45 19.09 -16.50 -3.18
C LEU A 45 19.23 -15.85 -4.56
N ARG A 46 19.01 -16.61 -5.65
CA ARG A 46 19.04 -16.07 -7.02
C ARG A 46 17.77 -15.31 -7.37
N PHE A 47 16.68 -15.57 -6.68
CA PHE A 47 15.41 -14.84 -6.84
C PHE A 47 15.41 -13.50 -6.09
N LEU A 48 16.24 -13.33 -5.05
CA LEU A 48 16.30 -12.14 -4.21
C LEU A 48 16.50 -10.83 -5.00
N PRO A 49 17.40 -10.71 -6.00
CA PRO A 49 17.54 -9.47 -6.78
C PRO A 49 16.27 -9.07 -7.53
N TYR A 50 15.50 -10.02 -8.03
CA TYR A 50 14.22 -9.77 -8.70
C TYR A 50 13.16 -9.27 -7.72
N LEU A 51 13.12 -9.87 -6.55
CA LEU A 51 12.19 -9.48 -5.49
C LEU A 51 12.52 -8.09 -4.94
N LEU A 52 13.81 -7.78 -4.75
CA LEU A 52 14.26 -6.43 -4.35
C LEU A 52 13.93 -5.39 -5.42
N ALA A 53 14.21 -5.68 -6.69
CA ALA A 53 13.93 -4.78 -7.79
C ALA A 53 12.41 -4.50 -7.90
N TYR A 54 11.56 -5.53 -7.86
CA TYR A 54 10.11 -5.38 -7.89
C TYR A 54 9.59 -4.53 -6.73
N ASN A 55 10.03 -4.83 -5.52
CA ASN A 55 9.60 -4.07 -4.34
C ASN A 55 10.15 -2.63 -4.35
N GLY A 56 11.39 -2.42 -4.82
CA GLY A 56 11.98 -1.10 -5.01
C GLY A 56 11.15 -0.24 -5.96
N GLY A 57 10.69 -0.80 -7.09
CA GLY A 57 9.80 -0.13 -8.02
C GLY A 57 8.47 0.27 -7.36
N ARG A 58 7.85 -0.63 -6.60
CA ARG A 58 6.60 -0.35 -5.87
C ARG A 58 6.76 0.77 -4.83
N VAL A 59 7.80 0.66 -4.00
CA VAL A 59 8.05 1.67 -2.96
C VAL A 59 8.30 3.04 -3.59
N LEU A 60 9.05 3.09 -4.70
CA LEU A 60 9.26 4.33 -5.43
C LEU A 60 7.94 4.92 -5.95
N SER A 61 7.07 4.10 -6.55
CA SER A 61 5.74 4.56 -7.00
C SER A 61 4.90 5.10 -5.85
N TYR A 62 4.91 4.45 -4.71
CA TYR A 62 4.20 4.92 -3.52
C TYR A 62 4.76 6.25 -3.02
N THR A 63 6.09 6.39 -2.96
CA THR A 63 6.75 7.62 -2.54
C THR A 63 6.39 8.79 -3.46
N VAL A 64 6.41 8.56 -4.78
CA VAL A 64 6.01 9.57 -5.77
C VAL A 64 4.52 9.92 -5.64
N ALA A 65 3.65 8.93 -5.52
CA ALA A 65 2.22 9.16 -5.33
C ALA A 65 1.94 9.93 -4.02
N GLY A 66 2.68 9.61 -2.95
CA GLY A 66 2.62 10.32 -1.68
C GLY A 66 3.06 11.79 -1.79
N ALA A 67 4.14 12.04 -2.53
CA ALA A 67 4.60 13.40 -2.80
C ALA A 67 3.54 14.23 -3.56
N ILE A 68 2.92 13.63 -4.57
CA ILE A 68 1.86 14.26 -5.36
C ILE A 68 0.65 14.59 -4.45
N MET A 69 0.19 13.61 -3.66
CA MET A 69 -0.97 13.81 -2.79
C MET A 69 -0.69 14.81 -1.67
N GLY A 70 0.49 14.76 -1.03
CA GLY A 70 0.90 15.75 -0.04
C GLY A 70 0.99 17.15 -0.62
N GLY A 71 1.53 17.30 -1.85
CA GLY A 71 1.56 18.56 -2.59
C GLY A 71 0.16 19.09 -2.92
N LEU A 72 -0.73 18.22 -3.40
CA LEU A 72 -2.13 18.59 -3.65
C LEU A 72 -2.85 19.01 -2.36
N GLY A 73 -2.59 18.31 -1.25
CA GLY A 73 -3.11 18.68 0.06
C GLY A 73 -2.66 20.07 0.51
N LEU A 74 -1.37 20.38 0.34
CA LEU A 74 -0.81 21.70 0.63
C LEU A 74 -1.42 22.80 -0.26
N LEU A 75 -1.58 22.53 -1.57
CA LEU A 75 -2.24 23.47 -2.49
C LEU A 75 -3.71 23.70 -2.11
N ALA A 76 -4.44 22.64 -1.81
CA ALA A 76 -5.81 22.74 -1.35
C ALA A 76 -5.92 23.51 -0.04
N ALA A 77 -4.99 23.31 0.88
CA ALA A 77 -4.87 24.04 2.11
C ALA A 77 -4.60 25.53 1.87
N ASN A 78 -3.80 25.92 0.94
CA ASN A 78 -3.52 27.33 0.61
C ASN A 78 -4.66 28.03 -0.16
N LEU A 79 -5.47 27.28 -0.90
CA LEU A 79 -6.58 27.80 -1.71
C LEU A 79 -7.90 27.92 -0.92
N ALA A 80 -8.08 27.10 0.08
CA ALA A 80 -9.30 27.13 0.88
C ALA A 80 -9.06 27.90 2.16
N LEU A 81 -9.63 28.99 2.47
CA LEU A 81 -9.66 29.66 3.79
C LEU A 81 -9.87 28.68 5.02
N LEU A 82 -9.12 27.98 5.39
CA LEU A 82 -7.97 27.08 5.49
C LEU A 82 -7.91 26.16 6.69
N HIS A 83 -8.43 26.46 7.82
CA HIS A 83 -8.52 25.53 8.95
C HIS A 83 -9.62 24.48 8.74
N ARG A 84 -10.74 24.87 8.14
CA ARG A 84 -11.86 23.94 7.90
C ARG A 84 -11.57 22.90 6.82
N GLY A 85 -10.82 23.27 5.77
CA GLY A 85 -10.46 22.32 4.70
C GLY A 85 -9.52 21.23 5.18
N GLN A 86 -8.53 21.56 5.99
CA GLN A 86 -7.60 20.60 6.56
C GLN A 86 -8.29 19.64 7.54
N LEU A 87 -9.19 20.15 8.39
CA LEU A 87 -9.98 19.33 9.30
C LEU A 87 -10.86 18.35 8.54
N VAL A 88 -11.52 18.79 7.47
CA VAL A 88 -12.33 17.91 6.60
C VAL A 88 -11.47 16.80 5.99
N LEU A 89 -10.28 17.12 5.47
CA LEU A 89 -9.37 16.13 4.91
C LEU A 89 -8.90 15.11 5.97
N GLN A 90 -8.58 15.56 7.18
CA GLN A 90 -8.19 14.67 8.28
C GLN A 90 -9.33 13.73 8.69
N VAL A 91 -10.55 14.25 8.80
CA VAL A 91 -11.73 13.43 9.12
C VAL A 91 -12.00 12.42 8.00
N ILE A 92 -11.90 12.80 6.74
CA ILE A 92 -12.03 11.88 5.60
C ILE A 92 -10.96 10.78 5.68
N ALA A 93 -9.71 11.13 5.93
CA ALA A 93 -8.61 10.16 6.08
C ALA A 93 -8.88 9.17 7.22
N ALA A 94 -9.29 9.67 8.38
CA ALA A 94 -9.63 8.84 9.53
C ALA A 94 -10.80 7.87 9.24
N LEU A 95 -11.86 8.36 8.59
CA LEU A 95 -12.99 7.52 8.16
C LEU A 95 -12.55 6.44 7.16
N PHE A 96 -11.66 6.78 6.23
CA PHE A 96 -11.10 5.81 5.29
C PHE A 96 -10.26 4.75 6.01
N MET A 97 -9.47 5.12 7.02
CA MET A 97 -8.70 4.17 7.84
C MET A 97 -9.62 3.23 8.63
N ILE A 98 -10.70 3.75 9.20
CA ILE A 98 -11.71 2.92 9.89
C ILE A 98 -12.38 1.94 8.90
N ALA A 99 -12.80 2.43 7.75
CA ALA A 99 -13.39 1.62 6.69
C ALA A 99 -12.42 0.52 6.20
N LEU A 100 -11.14 0.85 6.07
CA LEU A 100 -10.08 -0.11 5.74
C LEU A 100 -9.91 -1.16 6.82
N GLY A 101 -9.90 -0.78 8.10
CA GLY A 101 -9.79 -1.73 9.20
C GLY A 101 -10.97 -2.70 9.24
N LEU A 102 -12.20 -2.21 9.00
CA LEU A 102 -13.40 -3.05 8.85
C LEU A 102 -13.28 -4.02 7.66
N TYR A 103 -12.73 -3.55 6.54
CA TYR A 103 -12.49 -4.37 5.35
C TYR A 103 -11.44 -5.47 5.60
N LEU A 104 -10.30 -5.13 6.23
CA LEU A 104 -9.25 -6.08 6.60
C LEU A 104 -9.75 -7.15 7.58
N GLY A 105 -10.54 -6.73 8.58
CA GLY A 105 -11.19 -7.62 9.52
C GLY A 105 -12.23 -8.56 8.87
N GLY A 106 -12.67 -8.22 7.65
CA GLY A 106 -13.71 -8.96 6.93
C GLY A 106 -15.13 -8.66 7.40
N TRP A 107 -15.30 -7.61 8.22
CA TRP A 107 -16.61 -7.23 8.76
C TRP A 107 -17.44 -6.39 7.78
N TRP A 108 -16.77 -5.72 6.82
CA TRP A 108 -17.44 -4.87 5.83
C TRP A 108 -16.67 -4.84 4.51
N GLN A 109 -17.40 -4.92 3.40
CA GLN A 109 -16.79 -5.00 2.05
C GLN A 109 -17.08 -3.78 1.18
N GLY A 110 -17.54 -2.68 1.75
CA GLY A 110 -17.85 -1.47 0.97
C GLY A 110 -16.66 -0.89 0.21
N LEU A 111 -15.44 -1.08 0.72
CA LEU A 111 -14.20 -0.63 0.08
C LEU A 111 -13.94 -1.34 -1.26
N ALA A 112 -14.47 -2.55 -1.47
CA ALA A 112 -14.41 -3.26 -2.75
C ALA A 112 -15.09 -2.49 -3.91
N ARG A 113 -16.07 -1.62 -3.61
CA ARG A 113 -16.69 -0.75 -4.62
C ARG A 113 -15.75 0.36 -5.08
N VAL A 114 -14.93 0.90 -4.17
CA VAL A 114 -13.89 1.89 -4.51
C VAL A 114 -12.81 1.25 -5.39
N GLU A 115 -12.43 0.02 -5.09
CA GLU A 115 -11.51 -0.76 -5.94
C GLU A 115 -12.10 -1.01 -7.33
N GLN A 116 -13.40 -1.26 -7.43
CA GLN A 116 -14.07 -1.42 -8.72
C GLN A 116 -14.04 -0.15 -9.57
N ALA A 117 -14.21 1.02 -8.96
CA ALA A 117 -14.08 2.30 -9.66
C ALA A 117 -12.66 2.52 -10.20
N GLY A 118 -11.63 2.15 -9.41
CA GLY A 118 -10.22 2.22 -9.80
C GLY A 118 -9.84 1.28 -10.95
N ARG A 119 -10.59 0.19 -11.18
CA ARG A 119 -10.34 -0.74 -12.31
C ARG A 119 -10.43 -0.08 -13.69
N GLY A 120 -11.20 1.00 -13.82
CA GLY A 120 -11.28 1.77 -15.06
C GLY A 120 -9.93 2.32 -15.51
N ILE A 121 -9.16 2.88 -14.57
CA ILE A 121 -7.81 3.40 -14.81
C ILE A 121 -6.82 2.24 -14.97
N TRP A 122 -6.92 1.22 -14.12
CA TRP A 122 -6.04 0.05 -14.16
C TRP A 122 -6.07 -0.69 -15.50
N ARG A 123 -7.23 -0.79 -16.15
CA ARG A 123 -7.38 -1.43 -17.47
C ARG A 123 -6.43 -0.85 -18.52
N HIS A 124 -6.01 0.41 -18.40
CA HIS A 124 -5.06 1.04 -19.31
C HIS A 124 -3.59 0.80 -18.94
N LEU A 125 -3.31 0.54 -17.66
CA LEU A 125 -1.96 0.27 -17.14
C LEU A 125 -1.60 -1.23 -17.21
N GLU A 126 -2.58 -2.11 -17.09
CA GLU A 126 -2.39 -3.57 -17.11
C GLU A 126 -1.67 -4.09 -18.37
N PRO A 127 -1.95 -3.61 -19.60
CA PRO A 127 -1.24 -4.05 -20.80
C PRO A 127 0.26 -3.72 -20.78
N LEU A 128 0.67 -2.61 -20.13
CA LEU A 128 2.09 -2.28 -19.92
C LEU A 128 2.75 -3.31 -19.01
N GLY A 129 2.10 -3.67 -17.91
CA GLY A 129 2.60 -4.69 -17.00
C GLY A 129 2.72 -6.07 -17.66
N ARG A 130 1.75 -6.45 -18.50
CA ARG A 130 1.78 -7.73 -19.23
C ARG A 130 2.94 -7.84 -20.22
N ARG A 131 3.40 -6.72 -20.81
CA ARG A 131 4.57 -6.69 -21.70
C ARG A 131 5.90 -6.95 -20.98
N LEU A 132 5.94 -6.75 -19.66
CA LEU A 132 7.11 -6.99 -18.83
C LEU A 132 7.18 -8.44 -18.30
N VAL A 133 6.18 -9.26 -18.60
CA VAL A 133 6.14 -10.69 -18.29
C VAL A 133 6.35 -11.48 -19.61
N PRO A 134 7.27 -12.49 -19.66
CA PRO A 134 8.09 -13.06 -18.58
C PRO A 134 9.26 -12.17 -18.16
N VAL A 135 9.58 -12.21 -16.85
CA VAL A 135 10.63 -11.36 -16.25
C VAL A 135 11.99 -12.01 -16.42
N HIS A 136 12.74 -11.60 -17.44
CA HIS A 136 14.06 -12.13 -17.75
C HIS A 136 15.21 -11.41 -17.01
N HIS A 137 14.99 -10.18 -16.55
CA HIS A 137 16.01 -9.34 -15.94
C HIS A 137 15.45 -8.61 -14.71
N PRO A 138 16.26 -8.29 -13.67
CA PRO A 138 15.81 -7.48 -12.52
C PRO A 138 15.22 -6.12 -12.91
N ALA A 139 15.70 -5.51 -14.02
CA ALA A 139 15.13 -4.26 -14.55
C ALA A 139 13.66 -4.41 -14.98
N HIS A 140 13.27 -5.56 -15.57
CA HIS A 140 11.86 -5.84 -15.88
C HIS A 140 11.03 -6.00 -14.60
N ALA A 141 11.61 -6.63 -13.56
CA ALA A 141 10.95 -6.73 -12.25
C ALA A 141 10.74 -5.35 -11.62
N PHE A 142 11.71 -4.45 -11.72
CA PHE A 142 11.58 -3.07 -11.24
C PHE A 142 10.49 -2.30 -12.00
N GLY A 143 10.49 -2.36 -13.33
CA GLY A 143 9.44 -1.77 -14.17
C GLY A 143 8.06 -2.32 -13.86
N LEU A 144 7.96 -3.63 -13.63
CA LEU A 144 6.73 -4.26 -13.18
C LEU A 144 6.30 -3.73 -11.81
N GLY A 145 7.23 -3.55 -10.87
CA GLY A 145 6.98 -2.94 -9.58
C GLY A 145 6.45 -1.51 -9.68
N LEU A 146 7.05 -0.70 -10.58
CA LEU A 146 6.57 0.66 -10.86
C LEU A 146 5.10 0.67 -11.34
N VAL A 147 4.74 -0.18 -12.28
CA VAL A 147 3.37 -0.28 -12.79
C VAL A 147 2.43 -0.79 -11.70
N TRP A 148 2.82 -1.82 -10.97
CA TRP A 148 2.00 -2.42 -9.92
C TRP A 148 1.84 -1.53 -8.68
N GLY A 149 2.76 -0.60 -8.45
CA GLY A 149 2.61 0.43 -7.41
C GLY A 149 1.38 1.32 -7.60
N TRP A 150 0.84 1.42 -8.81
CA TRP A 150 -0.39 2.15 -9.13
C TRP A 150 -1.64 1.28 -9.08
N LEU A 151 -1.51 0.01 -8.63
CA LEU A 151 -2.67 -0.88 -8.51
C LEU A 151 -3.73 -0.26 -7.60
N PRO A 152 -4.99 -0.18 -8.05
CA PRO A 152 -6.08 0.36 -7.25
C PRO A 152 -6.43 -0.62 -6.12
N CYS A 153 -5.78 -0.46 -4.96
CA CYS A 153 -6.14 -1.23 -3.77
C CYS A 153 -6.55 -0.29 -2.63
N GLY A 154 -7.56 -0.71 -1.87
CA GLY A 154 -8.13 0.10 -0.80
C GLY A 154 -7.12 0.53 0.25
N LEU A 155 -6.11 -0.32 0.53
CA LEU A 155 -5.05 -0.03 1.49
C LEU A 155 -4.18 1.16 1.03
N VAL A 156 -3.73 1.17 -0.23
CA VAL A 156 -2.92 2.27 -0.79
C VAL A 156 -3.75 3.55 -0.84
N TYR A 157 -5.00 3.47 -1.30
CA TYR A 157 -5.87 4.65 -1.39
C TYR A 157 -6.14 5.28 -0.03
N SER A 158 -6.32 4.49 1.03
CA SER A 158 -6.51 5.02 2.38
C SER A 158 -5.30 5.83 2.84
N VAL A 159 -4.10 5.32 2.57
CA VAL A 159 -2.85 6.01 2.93
C VAL A 159 -2.60 7.22 2.03
N LEU A 160 -3.01 7.19 0.75
CA LEU A 160 -2.96 8.35 -0.15
C LEU A 160 -3.90 9.47 0.30
N VAL A 161 -5.10 9.14 0.77
CA VAL A 161 -6.01 10.12 1.38
C VAL A 161 -5.40 10.70 2.65
N TRP A 162 -4.74 9.88 3.47
CA TRP A 162 -4.00 10.39 4.64
C TRP A 162 -2.86 11.32 4.23
N ALA A 163 -2.15 11.04 3.13
CA ALA A 163 -1.09 11.90 2.61
C ALA A 163 -1.58 13.32 2.21
N LEU A 164 -2.86 13.49 1.83
CA LEU A 164 -3.44 14.82 1.61
C LEU A 164 -3.37 15.71 2.85
N SER A 165 -3.44 15.14 4.04
CA SER A 165 -3.35 15.87 5.32
C SER A 165 -1.94 15.93 5.90
N ALA A 166 -0.93 15.43 5.17
CA ALA A 166 0.46 15.35 5.67
C ALA A 166 1.17 16.71 5.82
N GLY A 167 0.70 17.74 5.12
CA GLY A 167 1.23 19.10 5.20
C GLY A 167 2.16 19.52 4.08
N GLY A 168 2.59 18.59 3.22
CA GLY A 168 3.45 18.92 2.06
C GLY A 168 3.91 17.69 1.28
N PRO A 169 4.59 17.93 0.13
CA PRO A 169 5.06 16.84 -0.73
C PRO A 169 6.10 15.94 -0.06
N VAL A 170 6.97 16.50 0.78
CA VAL A 170 8.01 15.73 1.47
C VAL A 170 7.39 14.85 2.54
N GLU A 171 6.47 15.39 3.32
CA GLU A 171 5.75 14.68 4.38
C GLU A 171 4.89 13.55 3.79
N GLY A 172 4.19 13.81 2.68
CA GLY A 172 3.43 12.82 1.95
C GLY A 172 4.31 11.71 1.37
N ALA A 173 5.49 12.07 0.82
CA ALA A 173 6.48 11.10 0.33
C ALA A 173 7.00 10.20 1.45
N LEU A 174 7.38 10.77 2.59
CA LEU A 174 7.89 10.02 3.75
C LEU A 174 6.81 9.11 4.34
N LEU A 175 5.57 9.57 4.40
CA LEU A 175 4.44 8.77 4.86
C LEU A 175 4.27 7.52 3.96
N LEU A 176 4.20 7.70 2.64
CA LEU A 176 4.06 6.58 1.71
C LEU A 176 5.33 5.72 1.61
N LEU A 177 6.51 6.27 1.84
CA LEU A 177 7.76 5.52 1.98
C LEU A 177 7.69 4.60 3.21
N GLY A 178 7.31 5.12 4.38
CA GLY A 178 7.13 4.34 5.60
C GLY A 178 6.13 3.21 5.41
N PHE A 179 4.97 3.52 4.81
CA PHE A 179 3.96 2.52 4.44
C PHE A 179 4.54 1.44 3.50
N GLY A 180 5.22 1.85 2.43
CA GLY A 180 5.84 0.94 1.46
C GLY A 180 6.86 0.01 2.10
N LEU A 181 7.75 0.54 2.95
CA LEU A 181 8.71 -0.24 3.72
C LEU A 181 8.01 -1.22 4.68
N GLY A 182 6.91 -0.80 5.31
CA GLY A 182 6.09 -1.66 6.17
C GLY A 182 5.50 -2.86 5.45
N THR A 183 5.22 -2.76 4.15
CA THR A 183 4.70 -3.90 3.35
C THR A 183 5.79 -4.91 2.98
N LEU A 184 7.09 -4.53 3.01
CA LEU A 184 8.19 -5.37 2.54
C LEU A 184 8.31 -6.71 3.27
N PRO A 185 8.28 -6.78 4.63
CA PRO A 185 8.43 -8.05 5.33
C PRO A 185 7.40 -9.09 4.87
N ASN A 186 6.15 -8.66 4.66
CA ASN A 186 5.08 -9.55 4.21
C ASN A 186 5.31 -10.05 2.78
N LEU A 187 5.78 -9.18 1.89
CA LEU A 187 6.04 -9.54 0.49
C LEU A 187 7.29 -10.40 0.32
N PHE A 188 8.33 -10.16 1.12
CA PHE A 188 9.50 -11.04 1.17
C PHE A 188 9.13 -12.41 1.72
N ALA A 189 8.38 -12.47 2.82
CA ALA A 189 7.88 -13.72 3.38
C ALA A 189 7.02 -14.48 2.35
N MET A 190 6.18 -13.78 1.59
CA MET A 190 5.40 -14.39 0.49
C MET A 190 6.29 -14.94 -0.62
N GLY A 191 7.33 -14.22 -1.02
CA GLY A 191 8.26 -14.67 -2.05
C GLY A 191 9.05 -15.93 -1.66
N LEU A 192 9.36 -16.07 -0.38
CA LEU A 192 10.16 -17.19 0.15
C LEU A 192 9.29 -18.39 0.58
N VAL A 193 8.09 -18.16 1.14
CA VAL A 193 7.23 -19.20 1.75
C VAL A 193 5.76 -18.95 1.43
N ALA A 194 5.46 -18.68 0.16
CA ALA A 194 4.13 -18.23 -0.31
C ALA A 194 2.96 -19.05 0.26
N ALA A 195 3.04 -20.37 0.23
CA ALA A 195 1.95 -21.24 0.69
C ALA A 195 1.69 -21.16 2.20
N ARG A 196 2.76 -21.09 3.03
CA ARG A 196 2.64 -21.03 4.50
C ARG A 196 2.18 -19.65 4.98
N VAL A 197 2.70 -18.59 4.37
CA VAL A 197 2.30 -17.20 4.71
C VAL A 197 0.85 -16.96 4.32
N ALA A 198 0.42 -17.40 3.14
CA ALA A 198 -0.97 -17.31 2.73
C ALA A 198 -1.92 -18.06 3.69
N ALA A 199 -1.53 -19.23 4.16
CA ALA A 199 -2.31 -20.00 5.14
C ALA A 199 -2.39 -19.29 6.50
N PHE A 200 -1.28 -18.67 6.95
CA PHE A 200 -1.23 -17.94 8.21
C PHE A 200 -2.10 -16.68 8.20
N THR A 201 -1.96 -15.85 7.15
CA THR A 201 -2.69 -14.57 7.04
C THR A 201 -4.20 -14.75 6.80
N ARG A 202 -4.63 -15.93 6.31
CA ARG A 202 -6.07 -16.27 6.19
C ARG A 202 -6.72 -16.62 7.52
N LYS A 203 -5.96 -16.82 8.60
CA LYS A 203 -6.52 -17.14 9.92
C LYS A 203 -7.39 -15.98 10.41
N PRO A 204 -8.62 -16.24 10.91
CA PRO A 204 -9.56 -15.18 11.30
C PRO A 204 -8.97 -14.24 12.35
N TRP A 205 -8.27 -14.77 13.34
CA TRP A 205 -7.67 -13.96 14.39
C TRP A 205 -6.61 -12.99 13.87
N VAL A 206 -5.78 -13.36 12.85
CA VAL A 206 -4.79 -12.47 12.24
C VAL A 206 -5.48 -11.32 11.52
N ARG A 207 -6.57 -11.61 10.80
CA ARG A 207 -7.36 -10.59 10.10
C ARG A 207 -8.06 -9.65 11.08
N HIS A 208 -8.64 -10.19 12.16
CA HIS A 208 -9.32 -9.38 13.15
C HIS A 208 -8.37 -8.48 13.93
N THR A 209 -7.20 -8.98 14.34
CA THR A 209 -6.20 -8.16 15.04
C THR A 209 -5.64 -7.07 14.12
N ALA A 210 -5.32 -7.37 12.87
CA ALA A 210 -4.88 -6.37 11.90
C ALA A 210 -5.96 -5.30 11.66
N GLY A 211 -7.21 -5.71 11.48
CA GLY A 211 -8.36 -4.81 11.31
C GLY A 211 -8.54 -3.88 12.50
N LEU A 212 -8.51 -4.43 13.73
CA LEU A 212 -8.64 -3.65 14.97
C LEU A 212 -7.53 -2.62 15.15
N LEU A 213 -6.27 -2.99 14.84
CA LEU A 213 -5.15 -2.04 14.90
C LEU A 213 -5.35 -0.87 13.94
N VAL A 214 -5.76 -1.12 12.70
CA VAL A 214 -6.00 -0.05 11.72
C VAL A 214 -7.19 0.82 12.13
N ILE A 215 -8.25 0.24 12.68
CA ILE A 215 -9.39 1.01 13.24
C ILE A 215 -8.92 1.88 14.39
N ALA A 216 -8.12 1.34 15.32
CA ALA A 216 -7.61 2.10 16.45
C ALA A 216 -6.79 3.32 16.00
N PHE A 217 -5.93 3.18 14.97
CA PHE A 217 -5.24 4.30 14.36
C PHE A 217 -6.19 5.31 13.73
N GLY A 218 -7.20 4.86 12.98
CA GLY A 218 -8.21 5.74 12.38
C GLY A 218 -8.99 6.53 13.44
N VAL A 219 -9.38 5.88 14.54
CA VAL A 219 -10.06 6.56 15.66
C VAL A 219 -9.14 7.58 16.35
N LEU A 220 -7.86 7.23 16.55
CA LEU A 220 -6.87 8.14 17.13
C LEU A 220 -6.67 9.38 16.25
N GLU A 221 -6.60 9.22 14.92
CA GLU A 221 -6.49 10.34 13.97
C GLU A 221 -7.77 11.19 13.97
N ALA A 222 -8.96 10.57 14.03
CA ALA A 222 -10.22 11.30 14.15
C ALA A 222 -10.28 12.12 15.45
N TYR A 223 -9.89 11.52 16.57
CA TYR A 223 -9.85 12.23 17.86
C TYR A 223 -8.91 13.43 17.83
N ARG A 224 -7.72 13.28 17.24
CA ARG A 224 -6.73 14.37 17.11
C ARG A 224 -7.18 15.47 16.15
N ALA A 225 -8.00 15.15 15.16
CA ALA A 225 -8.55 16.13 14.24
C ALA A 225 -9.65 16.99 14.88
N LEU A 226 -10.34 16.44 15.87
CA LEU A 226 -11.49 17.09 16.53
C LEU A 226 -11.15 17.75 17.89
N ALA A 227 -10.02 17.36 18.51
CA ALA A 227 -9.51 17.94 19.76
C ALA A 227 -8.66 19.18 19.51
#